data_551ce2023b6abaee39641d3da43b3a17
#
_entry.id   551ce2023b6abaee39641d3da43b3a17
#
_cell.length_a   1.000
_cell.length_b   1.000
_cell.length_c   1.000
_cell.angle_alpha   90.00
_cell.angle_beta   90.00
_cell.angle_gamma   90.00
#
_symmetry.space_group_name_H-M   'P 1'
#
loop_
_entity.id
_entity.type
_entity.pdbx_description
1 polymer ?
#
loop_
_entity_poly.entity_id
_entity_poly.type
_entity_poly.pdbx_seq_one_letter_code
_entity_poly.pdbx_strand_id
1 'polypeptide(L)'
;MSPSPTVHVHVHLVMAGAFPLRVADLLFTDDELVVPEYEYLTPFALARGKVETVSRTARTLYDERGLEGLVDAAERTHRLPYDEVRSVRVSDGGRFARPKIAIDAAAGPPYAYRIHASVDLPALTAALESLGERRGFAVESVSELGFHPTTSLRRFLADR
;
A
#
# COMPACT_ATOMS: atom_id res chain seq x y z
N MET A 1 17.66 -21.45 7.18
CA MET A 1 16.96 -20.17 7.41
C MET A 1 17.20 -19.29 6.19
N SER A 2 16.16 -19.02 5.45
CA SER A 2 16.27 -18.00 4.42
C SER A 2 16.37 -16.64 5.11
N PRO A 3 17.26 -15.75 4.68
CA PRO A 3 17.30 -14.39 5.22
C PRO A 3 15.95 -13.72 4.96
N SER A 4 15.49 -12.92 5.91
CA SER A 4 14.30 -12.09 5.71
C SER A 4 14.52 -11.18 4.50
N PRO A 5 13.52 -11.02 3.61
CA PRO A 5 13.68 -10.18 2.44
C PRO A 5 13.96 -8.73 2.84
N THR A 6 14.88 -8.10 2.11
CA THR A 6 15.19 -6.68 2.34
C THR A 6 14.03 -5.81 1.85
N VAL A 7 13.54 -4.93 2.71
CA VAL A 7 12.52 -3.94 2.35
C VAL A 7 13.23 -2.67 1.85
N HIS A 8 13.04 -2.31 0.59
CA HIS A 8 13.62 -1.11 -0.03
C HIS A 8 12.73 0.12 0.12
N VAL A 9 11.42 -0.07 0.06
CA VAL A 9 10.44 1.00 0.21
C VAL A 9 9.31 0.51 1.09
N HIS A 10 8.98 1.27 2.14
CA HIS A 10 7.87 0.99 3.03
C HIS A 10 6.92 2.19 3.04
N VAL A 11 5.72 2.00 2.51
CA VAL A 11 4.65 2.99 2.59
C VAL A 11 3.71 2.54 3.70
N HIS A 12 3.85 3.21 4.84
CA HIS A 12 3.07 2.89 6.04
C HIS A 12 1.69 3.54 6.01
N LEU A 13 0.72 2.82 6.55
CA LEU A 13 -0.65 3.29 6.78
C LEU A 13 -1.32 3.80 5.50
N VAL A 14 -1.59 2.90 4.60
CA VAL A 14 -2.41 3.16 3.42
C VAL A 14 -3.82 2.61 3.60
N MET A 15 -4.78 3.18 2.92
CA MET A 15 -6.18 2.75 2.99
C MET A 15 -6.80 2.60 1.62
N ALA A 16 -7.46 1.48 1.40
CA ALA A 16 -8.19 1.17 0.19
C ALA A 16 -9.70 1.33 0.38
N GLY A 17 -10.38 1.69 -0.70
CA GLY A 17 -11.83 1.65 -0.81
C GLY A 17 -12.54 2.89 -0.32
N ALA A 18 -13.86 2.78 -0.35
CA ALA A 18 -14.80 3.58 0.42
C ALA A 18 -15.14 2.78 1.69
N PHE A 19 -16.03 3.26 2.52
CA PHE A 19 -16.38 2.52 3.73
C PHE A 19 -17.01 1.13 3.45
N PRO A 20 -16.58 0.09 4.21
CA PRO A 20 -15.50 0.08 5.18
C PRO A 20 -14.12 0.22 4.53
N LEU A 21 -13.27 1.03 5.14
CA LEU A 21 -11.89 1.24 4.68
C LEU A 21 -11.01 0.07 5.09
N ARG A 22 -10.16 -0.38 4.17
CA ARG A 22 -9.19 -1.42 4.43
C ARG A 22 -7.83 -0.80 4.68
N VAL A 23 -7.24 -1.11 5.84
CA VAL A 23 -5.94 -0.58 6.25
C VAL A 23 -4.84 -1.56 5.88
N ALA A 24 -3.76 -1.06 5.32
CA ALA A 24 -2.62 -1.86 4.89
C ALA A 24 -1.31 -1.07 4.97
N ASP A 25 -0.21 -1.78 4.76
CA ASP A 25 1.09 -1.23 4.41
C ASP A 25 1.51 -1.76 3.04
N LEU A 26 2.40 -1.04 2.36
CA LEU A 26 3.04 -1.47 1.12
C LEU A 26 4.53 -1.63 1.37
N LEU A 27 5.06 -2.83 1.19
CA LEU A 27 6.47 -3.14 1.39
C LEU A 27 7.07 -3.69 0.10
N PHE A 28 7.88 -2.86 -0.54
CA PHE A 28 8.61 -3.23 -1.76
C PHE A 28 9.92 -3.89 -1.36
N THR A 29 10.01 -5.20 -1.56
CA THR A 29 11.17 -6.02 -1.22
C THR A 29 12.12 -6.23 -2.41
N ASP A 30 13.07 -7.14 -2.27
CA ASP A 30 13.97 -7.51 -3.37
C ASP A 30 13.22 -8.12 -4.57
N ASP A 31 12.19 -8.93 -4.33
CA ASP A 31 11.60 -9.78 -5.37
C ASP A 31 10.12 -9.48 -5.64
N GLU A 32 9.42 -8.88 -4.70
CA GLU A 32 7.98 -8.68 -4.77
C GLU A 32 7.50 -7.48 -3.96
N LEU A 33 6.29 -7.01 -4.28
CA LEU A 33 5.51 -6.13 -3.43
C LEU A 33 4.68 -6.99 -2.47
N VAL A 34 4.82 -6.74 -1.18
CA VAL A 34 4.03 -7.38 -0.12
C VAL A 34 3.05 -6.36 0.47
N VAL A 35 1.78 -6.72 0.52
CA VAL A 35 0.70 -5.86 1.02
C VAL A 35 -0.03 -6.58 2.16
N PRO A 36 0.40 -6.42 3.40
CA PRO A 36 -0.36 -6.91 4.55
C PRO A 36 -1.55 -5.99 4.80
N GLU A 37 -2.76 -6.56 4.78
CA GLU A 37 -4.01 -5.88 5.09
C GLU A 37 -4.45 -6.27 6.50
N TYR A 38 -4.65 -5.28 7.38
CA TYR A 38 -4.84 -5.55 8.80
C TYR A 38 -6.31 -5.70 9.17
N GLU A 39 -7.12 -4.67 8.90
CA GLU A 39 -8.52 -4.70 9.29
C GLU A 39 -9.35 -3.67 8.50
N TYR A 40 -10.66 -3.82 8.62
CA TYR A 40 -11.61 -2.84 8.11
C TYR A 40 -11.90 -1.77 9.14
N LEU A 41 -11.95 -0.51 8.71
CA LEU A 41 -12.36 0.61 9.54
C LEU A 41 -13.74 1.12 9.12
N THR A 42 -14.66 1.09 10.06
CA THR A 42 -15.96 1.74 9.93
C THR A 42 -15.85 3.24 10.28
N PRO A 43 -16.83 4.10 9.89
CA PRO A 43 -16.84 5.49 10.33
C PRO A 43 -16.79 5.66 11.84
N PHE A 44 -17.40 4.76 12.58
CA PHE A 44 -17.40 4.77 14.04
C PHE A 44 -16.02 4.44 14.63
N ALA A 45 -15.32 3.47 14.05
CA ALA A 45 -13.95 3.12 14.45
C ALA A 45 -12.97 4.28 14.17
N LEU A 46 -13.14 4.98 13.04
CA LEU A 46 -12.38 6.18 12.72
C LEU A 46 -12.59 7.28 13.76
N ALA A 47 -13.84 7.55 14.13
CA ALA A 47 -14.17 8.56 15.12
C ALA A 47 -13.60 8.27 16.51
N ARG A 48 -13.30 7.01 16.82
CA ARG A 48 -12.69 6.56 18.08
C ARG A 48 -11.16 6.47 18.06
N GLY A 49 -10.50 6.96 17.01
CA GLY A 49 -9.04 6.93 16.93
C GLY A 49 -8.44 5.54 16.66
N LYS A 50 -9.20 4.65 16.06
CA LYS A 50 -8.75 3.29 15.73
C LYS A 50 -7.55 3.29 14.78
N VAL A 51 -7.45 4.30 13.90
CA VAL A 51 -6.33 4.47 12.96
C VAL A 51 -5.00 4.58 13.70
N GLU A 52 -4.94 5.41 14.72
CA GLU A 52 -3.73 5.62 15.51
C GLU A 52 -3.30 4.35 16.25
N THR A 53 -4.27 3.56 16.71
CA THR A 53 -3.99 2.28 17.37
C THR A 53 -3.42 1.28 16.38
N VAL A 54 -4.03 1.12 15.21
CA VAL A 54 -3.55 0.22 14.15
C VAL A 54 -2.16 0.65 13.67
N SER A 55 -1.96 1.94 13.43
CA SER A 55 -0.68 2.49 13.01
C SER A 55 0.43 2.21 14.03
N ARG A 56 0.16 2.45 15.31
CA ARG A 56 1.13 2.21 16.38
C ARG A 56 1.49 0.75 16.50
N THR A 57 0.49 -0.13 16.48
CA THR A 57 0.70 -1.57 16.54
C THR A 57 1.54 -2.07 15.36
N ALA A 58 1.22 -1.64 14.15
CA ALA A 58 1.98 -2.02 12.96
C ALA A 58 3.44 -1.55 13.04
N ARG A 59 3.68 -0.30 13.46
CA ARG A 59 5.05 0.21 13.64
C ARG A 59 5.84 -0.60 14.66
N THR A 60 5.25 -0.89 15.81
CA THR A 60 5.90 -1.70 16.85
C THR A 60 6.25 -3.09 16.32
N LEU A 61 5.34 -3.74 15.62
CA LEU A 61 5.58 -5.05 15.02
C LEU A 61 6.68 -5.02 13.96
N TYR A 62 6.71 -3.98 13.15
CA TYR A 62 7.76 -3.81 12.15
C TYR A 62 9.13 -3.57 12.77
N ASP A 63 9.20 -2.73 13.82
CA ASP A 63 10.44 -2.44 14.53
C ASP A 63 11.00 -3.68 15.26
N GLU A 64 10.13 -4.52 15.80
CA GLU A 64 10.52 -5.73 16.54
C GLU A 64 10.80 -6.94 15.66
N ARG A 65 10.02 -7.12 14.59
CA ARG A 65 9.99 -8.36 13.79
C ARG A 65 10.08 -8.14 12.28
N GLY A 66 10.23 -6.90 11.83
CA GLY A 66 10.31 -6.56 10.41
C GLY A 66 9.05 -6.94 9.63
N LEU A 67 9.24 -7.27 8.36
CA LEU A 67 8.16 -7.67 7.45
C LEU A 67 7.33 -8.84 7.98
N GLU A 68 7.97 -9.85 8.55
CA GLU A 68 7.29 -11.04 9.07
C GLU A 68 6.29 -10.68 10.18
N GLY A 69 6.62 -9.71 11.03
CA GLY A 69 5.70 -9.23 12.06
C GLY A 69 4.42 -8.64 11.50
N LEU A 70 4.52 -7.90 10.41
CA LEU A 70 3.35 -7.33 9.72
C LEU A 70 2.52 -8.40 9.02
N VAL A 71 3.17 -9.35 8.36
CA VAL A 71 2.49 -10.46 7.66
C VAL A 71 1.73 -11.35 8.65
N ASP A 72 2.34 -11.67 9.78
CA ASP A 72 1.68 -12.47 10.83
C ASP A 72 0.46 -11.77 11.45
N ALA A 73 0.50 -10.45 11.56
CA ALA A 73 -0.60 -9.66 12.11
C ALA A 73 -1.71 -9.35 11.10
N ALA A 74 -1.46 -9.54 9.82
CA ALA A 74 -2.41 -9.23 8.76
C ALA A 74 -3.56 -10.25 8.71
N GLU A 75 -4.77 -9.77 8.46
CA GLU A 75 -5.91 -10.64 8.14
C GLU A 75 -5.74 -11.28 6.76
N ARG A 76 -5.07 -10.56 5.86
CA ARG A 76 -4.77 -11.00 4.51
C ARG A 76 -3.46 -10.37 4.04
N THR A 77 -2.69 -11.10 3.26
CA THR A 77 -1.47 -10.56 2.63
C THR A 77 -1.51 -10.83 1.13
N HIS A 78 -1.39 -9.77 0.33
CA HIS A 78 -1.16 -9.88 -1.10
C HIS A 78 0.34 -9.89 -1.36
N ARG A 79 0.77 -10.74 -2.29
CA ARG A 79 2.14 -10.79 -2.78
C ARG A 79 2.10 -10.66 -4.29
N LEU A 80 2.79 -9.66 -4.81
CA LEU A 80 2.87 -9.37 -6.23
C LEU A 80 4.34 -9.42 -6.67
N PRO A 81 4.76 -10.51 -7.30
CA PRO A 81 6.05 -10.55 -7.99
C PRO A 81 6.17 -9.39 -8.99
N TYR A 82 7.37 -8.83 -9.15
CA TYR A 82 7.51 -7.63 -9.99
C TYR A 82 7.22 -7.88 -11.48
N ASP A 83 7.29 -9.10 -11.96
CA ASP A 83 6.86 -9.46 -13.32
C ASP A 83 5.33 -9.35 -13.51
N GLU A 84 4.57 -9.33 -12.43
CA GLU A 84 3.13 -9.05 -12.44
C GLU A 84 2.79 -7.56 -12.23
N VAL A 85 3.76 -6.71 -11.93
CA VAL A 85 3.59 -5.27 -11.76
C VAL A 85 3.96 -4.54 -13.05
N ARG A 86 3.00 -3.86 -13.66
CA ARG A 86 3.23 -3.04 -14.85
C ARG A 86 3.77 -1.66 -14.53
N SER A 87 3.07 -0.99 -13.62
CA SER A 87 3.44 0.36 -13.21
C SER A 87 2.99 0.67 -11.79
N VAL A 88 3.66 1.64 -11.20
CA VAL A 88 3.26 2.29 -9.94
C VAL A 88 3.00 3.75 -10.25
N ARG A 89 1.80 4.22 -9.96
CA ARG A 89 1.41 5.63 -10.13
C ARG A 89 1.30 6.31 -8.79
N VAL A 90 1.91 7.47 -8.66
CA VAL A 90 1.91 8.28 -7.43
C VAL A 90 1.28 9.63 -7.72
N SER A 91 0.37 10.07 -6.85
CA SER A 91 -0.27 11.38 -6.92
C SER A 91 -0.15 12.10 -5.58
N ASP A 92 0.09 13.39 -5.60
CA ASP A 92 0.11 14.24 -4.40
C ASP A 92 -1.30 14.49 -3.83
N GLY A 93 -2.33 14.18 -4.58
CA GLY A 93 -3.73 14.41 -4.19
C GLY A 93 -4.20 15.85 -4.38
N GLY A 94 -3.35 16.77 -4.86
CA GLY A 94 -3.67 18.16 -5.02
C GLY A 94 -3.92 18.89 -3.69
N ARG A 95 -4.67 20.01 -3.74
CA ARG A 95 -4.90 20.88 -2.58
C ARG A 95 -5.76 20.29 -1.48
N PHE A 96 -6.67 19.35 -1.82
CA PHE A 96 -7.77 18.96 -0.94
C PHE A 96 -7.83 17.46 -0.67
N ALA A 97 -6.94 16.66 -1.23
CA ALA A 97 -6.93 15.22 -1.06
C ALA A 97 -5.59 14.73 -0.54
N ARG A 98 -5.60 13.55 0.06
CA ARG A 98 -4.37 12.88 0.50
C ARG A 98 -3.59 12.35 -0.69
N PRO A 99 -2.28 12.20 -0.55
CA PRO A 99 -1.47 11.47 -1.52
C PRO A 99 -2.04 10.07 -1.80
N LYS A 100 -1.89 9.62 -3.03
CA LYS A 100 -2.41 8.35 -3.50
C LYS A 100 -1.32 7.56 -4.21
N ILE A 101 -1.41 6.25 -4.12
CA ILE A 101 -0.56 5.32 -4.85
C ILE A 101 -1.43 4.23 -5.47
N ALA A 102 -1.18 3.91 -6.72
CA ALA A 102 -1.85 2.82 -7.41
C ALA A 102 -0.83 1.88 -8.05
N ILE A 103 -1.03 0.59 -7.89
CA ILE A 103 -0.23 -0.46 -8.50
C ILE A 103 -1.05 -1.11 -9.59
N ASP A 104 -0.63 -0.93 -10.84
CA ASP A 104 -1.25 -1.54 -12.01
C ASP A 104 -0.65 -2.94 -12.21
N ALA A 105 -1.45 -3.96 -11.94
CA ALA A 105 -1.04 -5.35 -12.12
C ALA A 105 -1.26 -5.82 -13.56
N ALA A 106 -0.56 -6.88 -13.96
CA ALA A 106 -0.70 -7.50 -15.27
C ALA A 106 -2.12 -8.02 -15.53
N ALA A 107 -2.84 -8.39 -14.48
CA ALA A 107 -4.22 -8.85 -14.54
C ALA A 107 -5.08 -8.20 -13.44
N GLY A 108 -6.34 -7.98 -13.76
CA GLY A 108 -7.32 -7.41 -12.83
C GLY A 108 -7.22 -5.90 -12.65
N PRO A 109 -8.08 -5.32 -11.81
CA PRO A 109 -8.07 -3.89 -11.52
C PRO A 109 -6.84 -3.50 -10.70
N PRO A 110 -6.43 -2.21 -10.74
CA PRO A 110 -5.29 -1.74 -9.97
C PRO A 110 -5.54 -1.82 -8.46
N TYR A 111 -4.47 -2.01 -7.70
CA TYR A 111 -4.45 -1.81 -6.25
C TYR A 111 -4.27 -0.33 -5.97
N ALA A 112 -5.31 0.34 -5.51
CA ALA A 112 -5.31 1.78 -5.31
C ALA A 112 -5.51 2.14 -3.83
N TYR A 113 -4.62 2.97 -3.30
CA TYR A 113 -4.58 3.34 -1.90
C TYR A 113 -4.40 4.85 -1.70
N ARG A 114 -5.00 5.37 -0.64
CA ARG A 114 -4.68 6.70 -0.08
C ARG A 114 -3.61 6.53 0.98
N ILE A 115 -2.63 7.42 1.01
CA ILE A 115 -1.55 7.41 1.99
C ILE A 115 -1.98 8.27 3.16
N HIS A 116 -2.08 7.69 4.36
CA HIS A 116 -2.53 8.38 5.57
C HIS A 116 -1.38 8.83 6.47
N ALA A 117 -0.26 8.12 6.48
CA ALA A 117 0.93 8.57 7.18
C ALA A 117 1.59 9.75 6.45
N SER A 118 2.34 10.56 7.18
CA SER A 118 3.19 11.58 6.55
C SER A 118 4.23 10.93 5.66
N VAL A 119 4.37 11.43 4.45
CA VAL A 119 5.29 10.89 3.44
C VAL A 119 5.99 12.02 2.70
N ASP A 120 7.28 11.86 2.49
CA ASP A 120 8.05 12.68 1.56
C ASP A 120 7.85 12.12 0.16
N LEU A 121 6.92 12.69 -0.61
CA LEU A 121 6.57 12.20 -1.94
C LEU A 121 7.71 12.24 -2.94
N PRO A 122 8.53 13.31 -3.03
CA PRO A 122 9.71 13.31 -3.89
C PRO A 122 10.67 12.16 -3.56
N ALA A 123 10.95 11.93 -2.29
CA ALA A 123 11.82 10.83 -1.85
C ALA A 123 11.21 9.45 -2.14
N LEU A 124 9.91 9.28 -1.88
CA LEU A 124 9.17 8.06 -2.20
C LEU A 124 9.22 7.78 -3.70
N THR A 125 8.92 8.76 -4.53
CA THR A 125 8.92 8.61 -5.99
C THR A 125 10.31 8.24 -6.50
N ALA A 126 11.36 8.90 -6.04
CA ALA A 126 12.74 8.59 -6.43
C ALA A 126 13.16 7.16 -6.03
N ALA A 127 12.78 6.72 -4.84
CA ALA A 127 13.05 5.35 -4.38
C ALA A 127 12.31 4.31 -5.22
N LEU A 128 11.05 4.56 -5.57
CA LEU A 128 10.25 3.69 -6.45
C LEU A 128 10.81 3.65 -7.87
N GLU A 129 11.22 4.80 -8.42
CA GLU A 129 11.86 4.88 -9.75
C GLU A 129 13.13 4.04 -9.80
N SER A 130 14.01 4.21 -8.81
CA SER A 130 15.23 3.42 -8.70
C SER A 130 14.95 1.91 -8.61
N LEU A 131 13.93 1.51 -7.85
CA LEU A 131 13.53 0.12 -7.75
C LEU A 131 12.91 -0.38 -9.05
N GLY A 132 12.05 0.40 -9.69
CA GLY A 132 11.40 0.08 -10.95
C GLY A 132 12.39 -0.14 -12.08
N GLU A 133 13.44 0.69 -12.17
CA GLU A 133 14.53 0.50 -13.12
C GLU A 133 15.25 -0.84 -12.93
N ARG A 134 15.47 -1.26 -11.70
CA ARG A 134 16.12 -2.53 -11.40
C ARG A 134 15.22 -3.75 -11.59
N ARG A 135 13.90 -3.59 -11.40
CA ARG A 135 12.94 -4.70 -11.34
C ARG A 135 11.97 -4.75 -12.53
N GLY A 136 12.00 -3.77 -13.40
CA GLY A 136 11.28 -3.80 -14.68
C GLY A 136 9.85 -3.30 -14.64
N PHE A 137 9.48 -2.45 -13.68
CA PHE A 137 8.20 -1.77 -13.68
C PHE A 137 8.36 -0.25 -13.86
N ALA A 138 7.36 0.38 -14.49
CA ALA A 138 7.34 1.82 -14.66
C ALA A 138 6.85 2.54 -13.41
N VAL A 139 7.34 3.76 -13.18
CA VAL A 139 6.84 4.65 -12.11
C VAL A 139 6.41 5.96 -12.76
N GLU A 140 5.21 6.41 -12.44
CA GLU A 140 4.59 7.59 -13.01
C GLU A 140 4.09 8.52 -11.92
N SER A 141 4.45 9.79 -12.01
CA SER A 141 3.83 10.84 -11.21
C SER A 141 2.64 11.40 -11.98
N VAL A 142 1.45 11.35 -11.38
CA VAL A 142 0.22 11.82 -12.01
C VAL A 142 -0.44 12.90 -11.18
N SER A 143 -1.07 13.88 -11.84
CA SER A 143 -1.75 14.98 -11.15
C SER A 143 -3.01 14.54 -10.41
N GLU A 144 -3.72 13.54 -10.97
CA GLU A 144 -4.92 12.98 -10.36
C GLU A 144 -4.96 11.47 -10.55
N LEU A 145 -5.15 10.75 -9.45
CA LEU A 145 -5.63 9.37 -9.46
C LEU A 145 -7.11 9.40 -9.15
N GLY A 146 -7.94 9.25 -10.16
CA GLY A 146 -9.37 9.07 -9.99
C GLY A 146 -9.63 7.80 -9.17
N PHE A 147 -10.08 7.95 -7.95
CA PHE A 147 -10.66 6.85 -7.19
C PHE A 147 -12.08 6.66 -7.66
N HIS A 148 -12.29 5.73 -8.56
CA HIS A 148 -13.64 5.26 -8.84
C HIS A 148 -14.03 4.27 -7.74
N PRO A 149 -15.07 4.56 -6.95
CA PRO A 149 -15.56 3.65 -5.91
C PRO A 149 -15.84 2.24 -6.44
N THR A 150 -16.25 2.14 -7.69
CA THR A 150 -16.50 0.89 -8.41
C THR A 150 -15.25 0.03 -8.63
N THR A 151 -14.08 0.63 -8.83
CA THR A 151 -12.84 -0.12 -9.03
C THR A 151 -12.36 -0.76 -7.74
N SER A 152 -12.44 -0.03 -6.63
CA SER A 152 -12.13 -0.55 -5.30
C SER A 152 -13.10 -1.65 -4.89
N LEU A 153 -14.38 -1.51 -5.22
CA LEU A 153 -15.39 -2.52 -4.96
C LEU A 153 -15.17 -3.79 -5.79
N ARG A 154 -14.76 -3.66 -7.06
CA ARG A 154 -14.43 -4.82 -7.91
C ARG A 154 -13.27 -5.63 -7.35
N ARG A 155 -12.21 -4.99 -6.87
CA ARG A 155 -11.08 -5.69 -6.25
C ARG A 155 -11.53 -6.42 -4.97
N PHE A 156 -12.32 -5.77 -4.16
CA PHE A 156 -12.88 -6.36 -2.95
C PHE A 156 -13.74 -7.62 -3.24
N LEU A 157 -14.54 -7.61 -4.32
CA LEU A 157 -15.36 -8.74 -4.72
C LEU A 157 -14.56 -9.86 -5.38
N ALA A 158 -13.50 -9.52 -6.11
CA ALA A 158 -12.62 -10.50 -6.75
C ALA A 158 -11.75 -11.29 -5.73
N ASP A 159 -11.48 -10.68 -4.57
CA ASP A 159 -10.66 -11.26 -3.51
C ASP A 159 -11.47 -12.12 -2.51
N ARG A 160 -12.76 -12.33 -2.74
CA ARG A 160 -13.62 -13.25 -1.99
C ARG A 160 -13.66 -14.59 -2.68
#